data_32f8424cc145b3e29ed5e7cee9ffd704
#
_entry.id   32f8424cc145b3e29ed5e7cee9ffd704
#
_cell.length_a   1.000
_cell.length_b   1.000
_cell.length_c   1.000
_cell.angle_alpha   90.00
_cell.angle_beta   90.00
_cell.angle_gamma   90.00
#
_symmetry.space_group_name_H-M   'P 1'
#
loop_
_entity.id
_entity.type
_entity.pdbx_description
1 polymer ?
#
loop_
_entity_poly.entity_id
_entity_poly.type
_entity_poly.pdbx_seq_one_letter_code
_entity_poly.pdbx_strand_id
1 'polypeptide(L)'
;MKKRNFIATHTFHSPQSKKEFFTFIEEFKTNSEWFEETEEIKNTFLKSLVDRGLIDEENLENADTSNYALMLQIFVGRGDFFFCHWMAVDEQSIIDRLSADGSDKFMITMATPVEFPKMNLDYILP
;
A
#
# COMPACT_ATOMS: atom_id res chain seq x y z
N MET A 1 -10.51 -13.85 5.55
CA MET A 1 -9.32 -13.63 6.40
C MET A 1 -9.42 -12.28 7.09
N LYS A 2 -8.97 -12.21 8.32
CA LYS A 2 -9.04 -10.99 9.11
C LYS A 2 -7.85 -10.07 8.78
N LYS A 3 -8.15 -8.80 8.47
CA LYS A 3 -7.11 -7.79 8.29
C LYS A 3 -6.56 -7.32 9.64
N ARG A 4 -5.28 -6.98 9.64
CA ARG A 4 -4.58 -6.40 10.78
C ARG A 4 -3.94 -5.08 10.35
N ASN A 5 -3.58 -4.27 11.34
CA ASN A 5 -2.89 -3.01 11.07
C ASN A 5 -1.40 -3.22 10.88
N PHE A 6 -0.84 -2.52 9.90
CA PHE A 6 0.60 -2.51 9.64
C PHE A 6 1.07 -1.08 9.44
N ILE A 7 2.27 -0.79 9.91
CA ILE A 7 3.00 0.39 9.50
C ILE A 7 4.05 -0.06 8.50
N ALA A 8 3.95 0.45 7.30
CA ALA A 8 4.93 0.18 6.25
C ALA A 8 5.94 1.33 6.20
N THR A 9 7.21 1.00 6.34
CA THR A 9 8.31 1.95 6.18
C THR A 9 8.88 1.77 4.78
N HIS A 10 8.92 2.86 4.03
CA HIS A 10 9.43 2.88 2.67
C HIS A 10 10.73 3.67 2.62
N THR A 11 11.79 3.05 2.13
CA THR A 11 13.09 3.71 1.96
C THR A 11 13.41 3.77 0.48
N PHE A 12 13.67 4.97 -0.04
CA PHE A 12 14.01 5.14 -1.45
C PHE A 12 15.35 4.50 -1.77
N HIS A 13 15.47 3.90 -2.95
CA HIS A 13 16.72 3.28 -3.41
C HIS A 13 17.85 4.32 -3.55
N SER A 14 17.51 5.55 -3.93
CA SER A 14 18.46 6.62 -4.17
C SER A 14 17.73 7.96 -4.17
N PRO A 15 18.47 9.10 -4.11
CA PRO A 15 17.86 10.42 -4.30
C PRO A 15 17.14 10.56 -5.66
N GLN A 16 17.65 9.89 -6.68
CA GLN A 16 17.02 9.90 -8.00
C GLN A 16 15.70 9.14 -7.98
N SER A 17 15.66 7.99 -7.32
CA SER A 17 14.42 7.21 -7.15
C SER A 17 13.35 8.01 -6.42
N LYS A 18 13.74 8.80 -5.42
CA LYS A 18 12.83 9.69 -4.69
C LYS A 18 12.20 10.72 -5.63
N LYS A 19 13.00 11.37 -6.48
CA LYS A 19 12.49 12.33 -7.45
C LYS A 19 11.54 11.69 -8.45
N GLU A 20 11.89 10.52 -8.94
CA GLU A 20 11.07 9.77 -9.89
C GLU A 20 9.74 9.35 -9.27
N PHE A 21 9.77 8.94 -8.01
CA PHE A 21 8.54 8.57 -7.30
C PHE A 21 7.59 9.77 -7.15
N PHE A 22 8.11 10.94 -6.80
CA PHE A 22 7.27 12.12 -6.68
C PHE A 22 6.72 12.59 -8.02
N THR A 23 7.46 12.43 -9.10
CA THR A 23 6.95 12.67 -10.45
C THR A 23 5.82 11.70 -10.78
N PHE A 24 5.99 10.44 -10.45
CA PHE A 24 4.98 9.41 -10.62
C PHE A 24 3.70 9.75 -9.84
N ILE A 25 3.83 10.19 -8.59
CA ILE A 25 2.69 10.58 -7.76
C ILE A 25 1.97 11.81 -8.33
N GLU A 26 2.70 12.79 -8.87
CA GLU A 26 2.09 13.98 -9.45
C GLU A 26 1.17 13.65 -10.62
N GLU A 27 1.50 12.64 -11.41
CA GLU A 27 0.63 12.16 -12.49
C GLU A 27 -0.71 11.65 -11.94
N PHE A 28 -0.69 10.96 -10.81
CA PHE A 28 -1.91 10.51 -10.15
C PHE A 28 -2.72 11.67 -9.59
N LYS A 29 -2.06 12.68 -9.00
CA LYS A 29 -2.74 13.86 -8.47
C LYS A 29 -3.51 14.62 -9.53
N THR A 30 -2.95 14.70 -10.73
CA THR A 30 -3.56 15.42 -11.86
C THR A 30 -4.91 14.83 -12.22
N ASN A 31 -5.11 13.55 -11.95
CA ASN A 31 -6.36 12.84 -12.21
C ASN A 31 -7.28 12.73 -10.99
N SER A 32 -6.97 13.42 -9.88
CA SER A 32 -7.74 13.49 -8.62
C SER A 32 -7.81 12.19 -7.83
N GLU A 33 -7.09 11.14 -8.21
CA GLU A 33 -7.29 9.80 -7.65
C GLU A 33 -5.99 9.16 -7.20
N TRP A 34 -5.47 9.67 -6.09
CA TRP A 34 -4.22 9.23 -5.47
C TRP A 34 -4.13 7.73 -5.21
N PHE A 35 -5.27 7.13 -4.94
CA PHE A 35 -5.34 5.75 -4.52
C PHE A 35 -6.14 4.91 -5.49
N GLU A 36 -6.38 5.43 -6.69
CA GLU A 36 -7.15 4.70 -7.67
C GLU A 36 -6.46 3.40 -8.05
N GLU A 37 -7.21 2.34 -7.90
CA GLU A 37 -6.79 1.05 -8.38
C GLU A 37 -7.31 0.87 -9.80
N THR A 38 -6.40 0.94 -10.78
CA THR A 38 -6.77 0.67 -12.17
C THR A 38 -7.07 -0.82 -12.34
N GLU A 39 -7.77 -1.18 -13.41
CA GLU A 39 -8.05 -2.59 -13.71
C GLU A 39 -6.76 -3.41 -13.85
N GLU A 40 -5.72 -2.83 -14.43
CA GLU A 40 -4.44 -3.50 -14.55
C GLU A 40 -3.81 -3.79 -13.19
N ILE A 41 -3.79 -2.81 -12.28
CA ILE A 41 -3.26 -2.98 -10.92
C ILE A 41 -4.08 -4.03 -10.18
N LYS A 42 -5.40 -3.93 -10.25
CA LYS A 42 -6.31 -4.88 -9.63
C LYS A 42 -6.03 -6.31 -10.10
N ASN A 43 -5.97 -6.51 -11.41
CA ASN A 43 -5.77 -7.84 -11.98
C ASN A 43 -4.39 -8.41 -11.62
N THR A 44 -3.35 -7.59 -11.63
CA THR A 44 -2.01 -8.01 -11.24
C THR A 44 -1.96 -8.42 -9.77
N PHE A 45 -2.59 -7.63 -8.89
CA PHE A 45 -2.66 -7.95 -7.48
C PHE A 45 -3.47 -9.21 -7.22
N LEU A 46 -4.65 -9.34 -7.83
CA LEU A 46 -5.48 -10.54 -7.68
C LEU A 46 -4.76 -11.80 -8.12
N LYS A 47 -4.00 -11.73 -9.20
CA LYS A 47 -3.19 -12.86 -9.65
C LYS A 47 -2.18 -13.29 -8.59
N SER A 48 -1.52 -12.34 -7.95
CA SER A 48 -0.56 -12.66 -6.88
C SER A 48 -1.25 -13.33 -5.70
N LEU A 49 -2.49 -12.93 -5.37
CA LEU A 49 -3.27 -13.54 -4.30
C LEU A 49 -3.69 -14.96 -4.66
N VAL A 50 -4.05 -15.22 -5.92
CA VAL A 50 -4.34 -16.57 -6.42
C VAL A 50 -3.10 -17.44 -6.34
N ASP A 51 -1.96 -16.95 -6.79
CA ASP A 51 -0.69 -17.68 -6.79
C ASP A 51 -0.27 -18.07 -5.36
N ARG A 52 -0.67 -17.28 -4.36
CA ARG A 52 -0.42 -17.57 -2.95
C ARG A 52 -1.51 -18.42 -2.30
N GLY A 53 -2.56 -18.76 -3.02
CA GLY A 53 -3.65 -19.57 -2.50
C GLY A 53 -4.64 -18.84 -1.61
N LEU A 54 -4.65 -17.49 -1.60
CA LEU A 54 -5.56 -16.71 -0.77
C LEU A 54 -6.92 -16.52 -1.41
N ILE A 55 -7.00 -16.61 -2.73
CA ILE A 55 -8.24 -16.51 -3.50
C ILE A 55 -8.28 -17.64 -4.52
N ASP A 56 -9.45 -18.25 -4.71
CA ASP A 56 -9.67 -19.21 -5.79
C ASP A 56 -9.95 -18.45 -7.10
N GLU A 57 -9.44 -18.95 -8.22
CA GLU A 57 -9.68 -18.37 -9.53
C GLU A 57 -11.17 -18.17 -9.84
N GLU A 58 -12.00 -19.07 -9.34
CA GLU A 58 -13.45 -19.02 -9.53
C GLU A 58 -14.09 -17.78 -8.91
N ASN A 59 -13.45 -17.19 -7.92
CA ASN A 59 -13.98 -16.06 -7.14
C ASN A 59 -13.38 -14.71 -7.55
N LEU A 60 -12.57 -14.65 -8.60
CA LEU A 60 -11.88 -13.43 -9.00
C LEU A 60 -12.82 -12.28 -9.39
N GLU A 61 -13.92 -12.59 -10.06
CA GLU A 61 -14.84 -11.56 -10.53
C GLU A 61 -15.48 -10.76 -9.40
N ASN A 62 -15.67 -11.39 -8.26
CA ASN A 62 -16.32 -10.80 -7.09
C ASN A 62 -15.33 -10.41 -6.00
N ALA A 63 -14.02 -10.54 -6.25
CA ALA A 63 -13.01 -10.25 -5.25
C ALA A 63 -12.82 -8.75 -5.08
N ASP A 64 -12.82 -8.29 -3.84
CA ASP A 64 -12.51 -6.92 -3.46
C ASP A 64 -11.09 -6.90 -2.90
N THR A 65 -10.18 -6.26 -3.62
CA THR A 65 -8.77 -6.19 -3.22
C THR A 65 -8.56 -5.52 -1.87
N SER A 66 -9.46 -4.61 -1.48
CA SER A 66 -9.37 -3.95 -0.17
C SER A 66 -9.55 -4.91 1.00
N ASN A 67 -10.11 -6.08 0.76
CA ASN A 67 -10.22 -7.12 1.79
C ASN A 67 -8.87 -7.78 2.08
N TYR A 68 -7.87 -7.57 1.25
CA TYR A 68 -6.54 -8.19 1.39
C TYR A 68 -5.45 -7.17 1.72
N ALA A 69 -5.50 -5.99 1.16
CA ALA A 69 -4.59 -4.90 1.48
C ALA A 69 -5.24 -3.55 1.14
N LEU A 70 -5.30 -2.67 2.12
CA LEU A 70 -5.88 -1.33 1.99
C LEU A 70 -4.97 -0.32 2.65
N MET A 71 -4.46 0.63 1.88
CA MET A 71 -3.70 1.75 2.43
C MET A 71 -4.67 2.78 2.97
N LEU A 72 -4.51 3.10 4.26
CA LEU A 72 -5.37 4.04 4.95
C LEU A 72 -4.80 5.45 4.97
N GLN A 73 -3.48 5.57 5.06
CA GLN A 73 -2.84 6.86 5.24
C GLN A 73 -1.37 6.81 4.82
N ILE A 74 -0.88 7.92 4.30
CA ILE A 74 0.52 8.09 3.94
C ILE A 74 1.09 9.31 4.68
N PHE A 75 2.31 9.17 5.19
CA PHE A 75 3.02 10.21 5.92
C PHE A 75 4.33 10.51 5.21
N VAL A 76 4.36 11.54 4.39
CA VAL A 76 5.54 11.93 3.62
C VAL A 76 6.22 13.10 4.29
N GLY A 77 7.50 12.92 4.63
CA GLY A 77 8.34 13.97 5.18
C GLY A 77 9.45 14.37 4.21
N ARG A 78 10.47 15.02 4.75
CA ARG A 78 11.63 15.50 3.96
C ARG A 78 12.77 14.49 3.88
N GLY A 79 12.70 13.41 4.66
CA GLY A 79 13.77 12.41 4.74
C GLY A 79 13.81 11.47 3.52
N ASP A 80 14.69 10.48 3.63
CA ASP A 80 14.87 9.47 2.59
C ASP A 80 13.88 8.32 2.72
N PHE A 81 12.96 8.42 3.65
CA PHE A 81 11.94 7.41 3.91
C PHE A 81 10.60 8.07 4.22
N PHE A 82 9.53 7.30 4.11
CA PHE A 82 8.20 7.72 4.51
C PHE A 82 7.42 6.52 5.05
N PHE A 83 6.25 6.78 5.62
CA PHE A 83 5.43 5.75 6.25
C PHE A 83 4.05 5.68 5.64
N CYS A 84 3.49 4.48 5.62
CA CYS A 84 2.08 4.27 5.29
C CYS A 84 1.43 3.43 6.37
N HIS A 85 0.18 3.72 6.67
CA HIS A 85 -0.65 2.86 7.51
C HIS A 85 -1.54 2.02 6.60
N TRP A 86 -1.45 0.71 6.76
CA TRP A 86 -2.21 -0.27 5.99
C TRP A 86 -3.06 -1.14 6.90
N MET A 87 -4.19 -1.59 6.38
CA MET A 87 -4.87 -2.78 6.89
C MET A 87 -4.70 -3.88 5.85
N ALA A 88 -4.18 -5.01 6.26
CA ALA A 88 -3.91 -6.13 5.35
C ALA A 88 -4.02 -7.47 6.06
N VAL A 89 -4.22 -8.51 5.29
CA VAL A 89 -4.28 -9.88 5.83
C VAL A 89 -2.91 -10.39 6.24
N ASP A 90 -1.86 -9.90 5.58
CA ASP A 90 -0.47 -10.20 5.92
C ASP A 90 0.47 -9.16 5.30
N GLU A 91 1.74 -9.23 5.68
CA GLU A 91 2.79 -8.36 5.16
C GLU A 91 3.00 -8.53 3.66
N GLN A 92 2.99 -9.76 3.18
CA GLN A 92 3.23 -10.04 1.77
C GLN A 92 2.17 -9.43 0.86
N SER A 93 0.94 -9.32 1.31
CA SER A 93 -0.13 -8.69 0.54
C SER A 93 0.15 -7.20 0.30
N ILE A 94 0.77 -6.51 1.27
CA ILE A 94 1.21 -5.13 1.10
C ILE A 94 2.30 -5.05 0.03
N ILE A 95 3.30 -5.94 0.13
CA ILE A 95 4.41 -6.00 -0.83
C ILE A 95 3.88 -6.28 -2.25
N ASP A 96 3.00 -7.24 -2.38
CA ASP A 96 2.41 -7.60 -3.67
C ASP A 96 1.59 -6.46 -4.27
N ARG A 97 0.86 -5.72 -3.41
CA ARG A 97 0.08 -4.57 -3.87
C ARG A 97 0.98 -3.44 -4.39
N LEU A 98 2.09 -3.17 -3.69
CA LEU A 98 3.06 -2.17 -4.11
C LEU A 98 3.82 -2.60 -5.37
N SER A 99 4.04 -3.89 -5.54
CA SER A 99 4.61 -4.43 -6.77
C SER A 99 3.64 -4.26 -7.94
N ALA A 100 2.36 -4.51 -7.70
CA ALA A 100 1.33 -4.39 -8.74
C ALA A 100 1.18 -2.97 -9.27
N ASP A 101 1.35 -1.94 -8.42
CA ASP A 101 1.25 -0.55 -8.86
C ASP A 101 2.58 0.05 -9.32
N GLY A 102 3.67 -0.68 -9.20
CA GLY A 102 4.98 -0.23 -9.64
C GLY A 102 5.77 0.57 -8.62
N SER A 103 5.23 0.80 -7.42
CA SER A 103 5.91 1.58 -6.36
C SER A 103 7.23 0.94 -5.93
N ASP A 104 7.33 -0.38 -5.97
CA ASP A 104 8.52 -1.11 -5.55
C ASP A 104 9.77 -0.81 -6.42
N LYS A 105 9.59 -0.20 -7.59
CA LYS A 105 10.72 0.24 -8.43
C LYS A 105 11.51 1.37 -7.79
N PHE A 106 10.88 2.13 -6.92
CA PHE A 106 11.47 3.34 -6.34
C PHE A 106 11.98 3.15 -4.92
N MET A 107 11.53 2.10 -4.24
CA MET A 107 11.73 1.98 -2.80
C MET A 107 11.77 0.53 -2.32
N ILE A 108 12.36 0.35 -1.13
CA ILE A 108 12.28 -0.89 -0.37
C ILE A 108 11.24 -0.68 0.72
N THR A 109 10.35 -1.65 0.89
CA THR A 109 9.28 -1.57 1.89
C THR A 109 9.47 -2.63 2.96
N MET A 110 9.32 -2.21 4.21
CA MET A 110 9.26 -3.09 5.37
C MET A 110 7.94 -2.83 6.09
N ALA A 111 7.11 -3.86 6.22
CA ALA A 111 5.83 -3.73 6.92
C ALA A 111 5.92 -4.40 8.29
N THR A 112 5.49 -3.66 9.32
CA THR A 112 5.53 -4.12 10.70
C THR A 112 4.11 -4.16 11.25
N PRO A 113 3.64 -5.29 11.81
CA PRO A 113 2.31 -5.35 12.40
C PRO A 113 2.22 -4.47 13.64
N VAL A 114 1.09 -3.78 13.79
CA VAL A 114 0.81 -2.91 14.91
C VAL A 114 -0.50 -3.39 15.54
N GLU A 115 -0.45 -3.80 16.80
CA GLU A 115 -1.62 -4.38 17.47
C GLU A 115 -2.67 -3.33 17.82
N PHE A 116 -2.24 -2.15 18.24
CA PHE A 116 -3.16 -1.12 18.71
C PHE A 116 -2.75 0.26 18.21
N PRO A 117 -3.17 0.66 17.02
CA PRO A 117 -3.00 2.05 16.62
C PRO A 117 -3.95 2.89 17.49
N LYS A 118 -3.39 3.61 18.44
CA LYS A 118 -4.15 4.51 19.31
C LYS A 118 -3.82 5.95 18.97
N MET A 119 -4.87 6.76 18.91
CA MET A 119 -4.75 8.20 18.78
C MET A 119 -5.10 8.84 20.12
N ASN A 120 -4.24 9.71 20.63
CA ASN A 120 -4.54 10.43 21.84
C ASN A 120 -5.44 11.62 21.52
N LEU A 121 -6.75 11.38 21.53
CA LEU A 121 -7.75 12.37 21.15
C LEU A 121 -7.79 13.58 22.09
N ASP A 122 -7.37 13.40 23.34
CA ASP A 122 -7.34 14.51 24.32
C ASP A 122 -6.34 15.61 23.91
N TYR A 123 -5.32 15.27 23.12
CA TYR A 123 -4.35 16.22 22.61
C TYR A 123 -4.71 16.79 21.25
N ILE A 124 -5.58 16.14 20.51
CA ILE A 124 -5.90 16.48 19.12
C ILE A 124 -7.20 17.28 19.03
N LEU A 125 -8.16 16.95 19.86
CA LEU A 125 -9.46 17.63 19.91
C LEU A 125 -9.39 18.81 20.87
N PRO A 126 -9.87 20.01 20.46
CA PRO A 126 -9.92 21.17 21.34
C PRO A 126 -10.90 20.99 22.51
#